data_5db85b4f2b1f0480241559f672c5b224
#
_entry.id   5db85b4f2b1f0480241559f672c5b224
#
_cell.length_a   1.000
_cell.length_b   1.000
_cell.length_c   1.000
_cell.angle_alpha   90.00
_cell.angle_beta   90.00
_cell.angle_gamma   90.00
#
_symmetry.space_group_name_H-M   'P 1'
#
loop_
_entity.id
_entity.type
_entity.pdbx_description
1 polymer ?
#
loop_
_entity_poly.entity_id
_entity_poly.type
_entity_poly.pdbx_seq_one_letter_code
_entity_poly.pdbx_strand_id
1 'polypeptide(L)'
;MAKTNTTYNHREMLPEPTVRRLPWYLAYVSLLKAAGVEYVSSTQISKQLHVDASMIAKDLSFLNIKGKTRIGYEVAGLEHELQDFLRFKVVHNAVMIGVGSLGSALISDSGLDNYGLHIVAGFDVDPRRTGQSVCGVPVYDVSELDSRMAELNADIAIIAVPVDHAQEMSDRAVAAGIKALWNFTPFRITAPDGIVIQNTSIYAHLAVMYDRLDANNSSKQ
;
A
#
# COMPACT_ATOMS: atom_id res chain seq x y z
N MET A 1 -33.79 -17.96 20.25
CA MET A 1 -32.38 -17.79 20.60
C MET A 1 -31.55 -18.22 19.38
N ALA A 2 -31.21 -17.28 18.52
CA ALA A 2 -30.37 -17.52 17.34
C ALA A 2 -28.91 -17.29 17.72
N LYS A 3 -28.09 -18.35 17.62
CA LYS A 3 -26.65 -18.29 17.82
C LYS A 3 -26.03 -17.61 16.60
N THR A 4 -25.64 -16.36 16.73
CA THR A 4 -24.77 -15.66 15.77
C THR A 4 -23.39 -16.31 15.83
N ASN A 5 -23.11 -17.19 14.86
CA ASN A 5 -21.75 -17.69 14.61
C ASN A 5 -20.93 -16.56 13.99
N THR A 6 -20.25 -15.78 14.82
CA THR A 6 -19.18 -14.89 14.38
C THR A 6 -17.94 -15.75 14.14
N THR A 7 -17.78 -16.22 12.93
CA THR A 7 -16.54 -16.88 12.49
C THR A 7 -15.45 -15.81 12.38
N TYR A 8 -14.76 -15.52 13.48
CA TYR A 8 -13.47 -14.86 13.43
C TYR A 8 -12.51 -15.85 12.77
N ASN A 9 -12.34 -15.68 11.47
CA ASN A 9 -11.27 -16.35 10.74
C ASN A 9 -9.94 -15.88 11.33
N HIS A 10 -9.27 -16.77 12.10
CA HIS A 10 -7.86 -16.61 12.46
C HIS A 10 -7.06 -16.63 11.14
N ARG A 11 -6.91 -15.48 10.48
CA ARG A 11 -5.84 -15.28 9.53
C ARG A 11 -4.56 -15.36 10.34
N GLU A 12 -3.83 -16.47 10.24
CA GLU A 12 -2.42 -16.46 10.62
C GLU A 12 -1.78 -15.24 9.96
N MET A 13 -1.20 -14.35 10.76
CA MET A 13 -0.52 -13.18 10.19
C MET A 13 0.63 -13.70 9.34
N LEU A 14 0.53 -13.50 8.03
CA LEU A 14 1.59 -13.86 7.11
C LEU A 14 2.87 -13.10 7.46
N PRO A 15 4.04 -13.71 7.25
CA PRO A 15 5.29 -12.97 7.35
C PRO A 15 5.25 -11.74 6.41
N GLU A 16 5.63 -10.59 6.93
CA GLU A 16 5.65 -9.35 6.16
C GLU A 16 6.37 -9.49 4.80
N PRO A 17 7.51 -10.21 4.69
CA PRO A 17 8.15 -10.44 3.39
C PRO A 17 7.25 -11.14 2.37
N THR A 18 6.37 -12.05 2.81
CA THR A 18 5.38 -12.69 1.94
C THR A 18 4.36 -11.66 1.45
N VAL A 19 3.75 -10.90 2.38
CA VAL A 19 2.76 -9.87 2.03
C VAL A 19 3.34 -8.86 1.03
N ARG A 20 4.61 -8.47 1.17
CA ARG A 20 5.30 -7.55 0.27
C ARG A 20 5.51 -8.10 -1.15
N ARG A 21 5.53 -9.42 -1.34
CA ARG A 21 5.68 -10.04 -2.68
C ARG A 21 4.35 -10.23 -3.40
N LEU A 22 3.26 -10.46 -2.69
CA LEU A 22 1.95 -10.75 -3.30
C LEU A 22 1.47 -9.69 -4.31
N PRO A 23 1.69 -8.36 -4.10
CA PRO A 23 1.35 -7.36 -5.11
C PRO A 23 2.09 -7.54 -6.44
N TRP A 24 3.35 -8.00 -6.42
CA TRP A 24 4.09 -8.29 -7.66
C TRP A 24 3.51 -9.50 -8.39
N TYR A 25 3.08 -10.53 -7.63
CA TYR A 25 2.40 -11.68 -8.23
C TYR A 25 1.08 -11.25 -8.86
N LEU A 26 0.29 -10.42 -8.15
CA LEU A 26 -0.96 -9.88 -8.67
C LEU A 26 -0.74 -9.10 -9.98
N ALA A 27 0.21 -8.17 -10.00
CA ALA A 27 0.52 -7.36 -11.18
C ALA A 27 0.84 -8.25 -12.40
N TYR A 28 1.68 -9.29 -12.21
CA TYR A 28 2.01 -10.21 -13.31
C TYR A 28 0.81 -11.07 -13.73
N VAL A 29 0.04 -11.58 -12.78
CA VAL A 29 -1.15 -12.40 -13.05
C VAL A 29 -2.21 -11.59 -13.79
N SER A 30 -2.40 -10.32 -13.46
CA SER A 30 -3.30 -9.40 -14.18
C SER A 30 -2.87 -9.18 -15.63
N LEU A 31 -1.56 -9.07 -15.89
CA LEU A 31 -1.03 -9.01 -17.26
C LEU A 31 -1.33 -10.29 -18.04
N LEU A 32 -1.15 -11.45 -17.42
CA LEU A 32 -1.46 -12.75 -18.05
C LEU A 32 -2.95 -12.87 -18.36
N LYS A 33 -3.82 -12.44 -17.45
CA LYS A 33 -5.27 -12.42 -17.67
C LYS A 33 -5.65 -11.53 -18.84
N ALA A 34 -5.08 -10.32 -18.92
CA ALA A 34 -5.31 -9.41 -20.04
C ALA A 34 -4.83 -9.99 -21.39
N ALA A 35 -3.78 -10.83 -21.35
CA ALA A 35 -3.28 -11.56 -22.52
C ALA A 35 -4.08 -12.85 -22.84
N GLY A 36 -5.13 -13.18 -22.11
CA GLY A 36 -5.97 -14.37 -22.33
C GLY A 36 -5.31 -15.69 -21.90
N VAL A 37 -4.27 -15.65 -21.05
CA VAL A 37 -3.61 -16.85 -20.54
C VAL A 37 -4.50 -17.52 -19.50
N GLU A 38 -4.78 -18.81 -19.67
CA GLU A 38 -5.68 -19.56 -18.79
C GLU A 38 -4.99 -20.08 -17.52
N TYR A 39 -3.76 -20.56 -17.63
CA TYR A 39 -3.00 -21.17 -16.53
C TYR A 39 -1.58 -20.61 -16.43
N VAL A 40 -1.08 -20.50 -15.18
CA VAL A 40 0.29 -20.10 -14.86
C VAL A 40 0.90 -20.99 -13.79
N SER A 41 2.14 -21.42 -13.99
CA SER A 41 2.89 -22.18 -12.98
C SER A 41 3.76 -21.27 -12.10
N SER A 42 4.11 -21.72 -10.88
CA SER A 42 5.08 -21.02 -10.03
C SER A 42 6.44 -20.86 -10.73
N THR A 43 6.82 -21.79 -11.61
CA THR A 43 8.05 -21.68 -12.42
C THR A 43 7.97 -20.55 -13.44
N GLN A 44 6.81 -20.32 -14.07
CA GLN A 44 6.62 -19.20 -14.98
C GLN A 44 6.66 -17.86 -14.25
N ILE A 45 5.98 -17.76 -13.09
CA ILE A 45 6.05 -16.58 -12.21
C ILE A 45 7.50 -16.32 -11.75
N SER A 46 8.22 -17.37 -11.36
CA SER A 46 9.62 -17.31 -10.94
C SER A 46 10.54 -16.72 -12.02
N LYS A 47 10.39 -17.17 -13.27
CA LYS A 47 11.19 -16.66 -14.39
C LYS A 47 10.95 -15.18 -14.66
N GLN A 48 9.73 -14.71 -14.48
CA GLN A 48 9.35 -13.31 -14.74
C GLN A 48 9.78 -12.37 -13.60
N LEU A 49 9.58 -12.82 -12.37
CA LEU A 49 9.77 -11.95 -11.19
C LEU A 49 11.12 -12.15 -10.49
N HIS A 50 11.93 -13.11 -10.98
CA HIS A 50 13.23 -13.47 -10.39
C HIS A 50 13.12 -13.84 -8.89
N VAL A 51 12.02 -14.49 -8.49
CA VAL A 51 11.76 -15.05 -7.17
C VAL A 51 11.80 -16.57 -7.27
N ASP A 52 12.37 -17.26 -6.29
CA ASP A 52 12.45 -18.72 -6.29
C ASP A 52 11.06 -19.37 -6.41
N ALA A 53 10.91 -20.37 -7.27
CA ALA A 53 9.64 -21.03 -7.54
C ALA A 53 9.06 -21.75 -6.31
N SER A 54 9.91 -22.28 -5.43
CA SER A 54 9.48 -22.91 -4.18
C SER A 54 8.95 -21.87 -3.19
N MET A 55 9.56 -20.68 -3.16
CA MET A 55 9.08 -19.54 -2.37
C MET A 55 7.72 -19.06 -2.86
N ILE A 56 7.53 -18.93 -4.18
CA ILE A 56 6.23 -18.57 -4.78
C ILE A 56 5.18 -19.62 -4.41
N ALA A 57 5.48 -20.91 -4.56
CA ALA A 57 4.55 -21.98 -4.19
C ALA A 57 4.17 -21.93 -2.71
N LYS A 58 5.13 -21.63 -1.83
CA LYS A 58 4.91 -21.43 -0.40
C LYS A 58 4.05 -20.19 -0.13
N ASP A 59 4.35 -19.06 -0.76
CA ASP A 59 3.56 -17.83 -0.58
C ASP A 59 2.10 -18.05 -1.04
N LEU A 60 1.90 -18.70 -2.21
CA LEU A 60 0.56 -18.99 -2.73
C LEU A 60 -0.18 -20.06 -1.92
N SER A 61 0.52 -20.90 -1.15
CA SER A 61 -0.14 -21.89 -0.27
C SER A 61 -0.93 -21.26 0.88
N PHE A 62 -0.69 -20.01 1.20
CA PHE A 62 -1.46 -19.24 2.18
C PHE A 62 -2.78 -18.72 1.61
N LEU A 63 -2.94 -18.72 0.28
CA LEU A 63 -4.16 -18.31 -0.39
C LEU A 63 -5.13 -19.49 -0.48
N ASN A 64 -6.41 -19.20 -0.60
CA ASN A 64 -7.44 -20.24 -0.77
C ASN A 64 -7.52 -20.75 -2.23
N ILE A 65 -6.35 -21.01 -2.82
CA ILE A 65 -6.26 -21.52 -4.19
C ILE A 65 -5.30 -22.73 -4.26
N LYS A 66 -5.68 -23.72 -5.05
CA LYS A 66 -4.85 -24.90 -5.30
C LYS A 66 -4.45 -24.96 -6.77
N GLY A 67 -3.16 -25.08 -7.03
CA GLY A 67 -2.66 -25.35 -8.39
C GLY A 67 -3.03 -26.78 -8.83
N LYS A 68 -3.36 -26.94 -10.10
CA LYS A 68 -3.52 -28.24 -10.75
C LYS A 68 -2.14 -28.85 -11.04
N THR A 69 -1.95 -30.11 -10.68
CA THR A 69 -0.68 -30.82 -10.89
C THR A 69 -0.26 -30.76 -12.36
N ARG A 70 0.98 -30.35 -12.64
CA ARG A 70 1.61 -30.20 -13.96
C ARG A 70 1.01 -29.09 -14.84
N ILE A 71 -0.04 -28.42 -14.43
CA ILE A 71 -0.71 -27.33 -15.17
C ILE A 71 -0.40 -25.99 -14.51
N GLY A 72 -0.58 -25.87 -13.20
CA GLY A 72 -0.42 -24.65 -12.44
C GLY A 72 -1.73 -24.09 -11.91
N TYR A 73 -1.77 -22.79 -11.65
CA TYR A 73 -2.91 -22.07 -11.12
C TYR A 73 -3.72 -21.50 -12.29
N GLU A 74 -5.03 -21.55 -12.18
CA GLU A 74 -5.93 -20.85 -13.09
C GLU A 74 -5.77 -19.33 -12.84
N VAL A 75 -5.50 -18.58 -13.91
CA VAL A 75 -5.09 -17.17 -13.85
C VAL A 75 -6.19 -16.28 -13.26
N ALA A 76 -7.45 -16.48 -13.70
CA ALA A 76 -8.57 -15.66 -13.20
C ALA A 76 -8.85 -15.93 -11.71
N GLY A 77 -8.80 -17.20 -11.29
CA GLY A 77 -8.95 -17.60 -9.90
C GLY A 77 -7.82 -17.09 -9.02
N LEU A 78 -6.58 -17.16 -9.50
CA LEU A 78 -5.40 -16.66 -8.77
C LEU A 78 -5.45 -15.13 -8.59
N GLU A 79 -5.81 -14.39 -9.63
CA GLU A 79 -6.00 -12.94 -9.52
C GLU A 79 -7.05 -12.59 -8.47
N HIS A 80 -8.19 -13.26 -8.53
CA HIS A 80 -9.29 -13.04 -7.58
C HIS A 80 -8.85 -13.27 -6.13
N GLU A 81 -8.22 -14.41 -5.86
CA GLU A 81 -7.73 -14.76 -4.53
C GLU A 81 -6.66 -13.78 -4.02
N LEU A 82 -5.74 -13.35 -4.90
CA LEU A 82 -4.73 -12.34 -4.55
C LEU A 82 -5.37 -10.99 -4.18
N GLN A 83 -6.35 -10.51 -4.97
CA GLN A 83 -7.07 -9.27 -4.69
C GLN A 83 -7.85 -9.35 -3.37
N ASP A 84 -8.55 -10.46 -3.14
CA ASP A 84 -9.33 -10.67 -1.91
C ASP A 84 -8.43 -10.78 -0.68
N PHE A 85 -7.32 -11.50 -0.83
CA PHE A 85 -6.33 -11.64 0.25
C PHE A 85 -5.69 -10.31 0.62
N LEU A 86 -5.27 -9.52 -0.38
CA LEU A 86 -4.67 -8.20 -0.20
C LEU A 86 -5.70 -7.14 0.21
N ARG A 87 -6.99 -7.46 0.18
CA ARG A 87 -8.12 -6.55 0.48
C ARG A 87 -8.17 -5.32 -0.44
N PHE A 88 -7.61 -5.41 -1.63
CA PHE A 88 -7.60 -4.31 -2.59
C PHE A 88 -8.98 -3.97 -3.18
N LYS A 89 -10.00 -4.79 -2.89
CA LYS A 89 -11.41 -4.51 -3.21
C LYS A 89 -12.14 -3.73 -2.11
N VAL A 90 -11.53 -3.58 -0.93
CA VAL A 90 -12.09 -2.80 0.17
C VAL A 90 -11.63 -1.37 0.02
N VAL A 91 -12.57 -0.44 -0.07
CA VAL A 91 -12.27 0.98 -0.18
C VAL A 91 -11.93 1.54 1.20
N HIS A 92 -10.78 2.19 1.28
CA HIS A 92 -10.32 2.96 2.43
C HIS A 92 -10.15 4.42 2.05
N ASN A 93 -10.86 5.31 2.72
CA ASN A 93 -10.66 6.73 2.54
C ASN A 93 -9.37 7.18 3.23
N ALA A 94 -8.60 7.98 2.53
CA ALA A 94 -7.37 8.58 3.02
C ALA A 94 -7.39 10.10 2.90
N VAL A 95 -6.66 10.77 3.78
CA VAL A 95 -6.33 12.18 3.63
C VAL A 95 -4.84 12.34 3.36
N MET A 96 -4.49 13.33 2.53
CA MET A 96 -3.10 13.70 2.26
C MET A 96 -2.72 14.89 3.14
N ILE A 97 -1.69 14.76 3.96
CA ILE A 97 -1.14 15.86 4.75
C ILE A 97 0.22 16.26 4.15
N GLY A 98 0.25 17.46 3.58
CA GLY A 98 1.32 17.96 2.72
C GLY A 98 1.04 17.70 1.24
N VAL A 99 0.52 18.71 0.53
CA VAL A 99 0.19 18.65 -0.91
C VAL A 99 1.31 19.29 -1.75
N GLY A 100 2.58 19.02 -1.36
CA GLY A 100 3.77 19.35 -2.12
C GLY A 100 3.90 18.51 -3.39
N SER A 101 5.08 18.46 -3.98
CA SER A 101 5.30 17.71 -5.22
C SER A 101 4.93 16.23 -5.09
N LEU A 102 5.34 15.58 -3.99
CA LEU A 102 5.00 14.18 -3.74
C LEU A 102 3.52 13.99 -3.44
N GLY A 103 2.94 14.80 -2.56
CA GLY A 103 1.52 14.70 -2.20
C GLY A 103 0.62 14.92 -3.41
N SER A 104 0.89 15.93 -4.24
CA SER A 104 0.14 16.17 -5.47
C SER A 104 0.27 15.01 -6.47
N ALA A 105 1.47 14.41 -6.58
CA ALA A 105 1.67 13.26 -7.44
C ALA A 105 0.86 12.04 -6.97
N LEU A 106 0.84 11.76 -5.67
CA LEU A 106 0.05 10.66 -5.10
C LEU A 106 -1.46 10.88 -5.25
N ILE A 107 -1.95 12.13 -5.08
CA ILE A 107 -3.36 12.47 -5.34
C ILE A 107 -3.72 12.24 -6.81
N SER A 108 -2.78 12.52 -7.72
CA SER A 108 -3.01 12.39 -9.17
C SER A 108 -2.86 10.95 -9.69
N ASP A 109 -2.39 10.02 -8.84
CA ASP A 109 -2.20 8.62 -9.23
C ASP A 109 -3.51 7.83 -9.11
N SER A 110 -4.19 7.64 -10.25
CA SER A 110 -5.39 6.81 -10.33
C SER A 110 -5.11 5.32 -10.02
N GLY A 111 -3.86 4.90 -9.95
CA GLY A 111 -3.48 3.54 -9.59
C GLY A 111 -3.87 3.19 -8.15
N LEU A 112 -3.79 4.13 -7.22
CA LEU A 112 -4.14 3.90 -5.81
C LEU A 112 -5.62 3.51 -5.64
N ASP A 113 -6.52 4.11 -6.41
CA ASP A 113 -7.95 3.76 -6.40
C ASP A 113 -8.19 2.30 -6.81
N ASN A 114 -7.42 1.78 -7.76
CA ASN A 114 -7.52 0.38 -8.20
C ASN A 114 -7.12 -0.61 -7.09
N TYR A 115 -6.40 -0.14 -6.10
CA TYR A 115 -5.99 -0.91 -4.92
C TYR A 115 -6.77 -0.54 -3.65
N GLY A 116 -7.90 0.14 -3.81
CA GLY A 116 -8.83 0.45 -2.71
C GLY A 116 -8.41 1.64 -1.85
N LEU A 117 -7.41 2.44 -2.23
CA LEU A 117 -7.03 3.64 -1.50
C LEU A 117 -7.60 4.90 -2.18
N HIS A 118 -8.58 5.54 -1.55
CA HIS A 118 -9.28 6.71 -2.07
C HIS A 118 -8.84 7.97 -1.31
N ILE A 119 -8.10 8.87 -1.96
CA ILE A 119 -7.69 10.13 -1.32
C ILE A 119 -8.84 11.13 -1.47
N VAL A 120 -9.52 11.43 -0.36
CA VAL A 120 -10.74 12.25 -0.35
C VAL A 120 -10.49 13.73 -0.10
N ALA A 121 -9.34 14.08 0.50
CA ALA A 121 -8.95 15.46 0.77
C ALA A 121 -7.43 15.60 0.91
N GLY A 122 -6.91 16.78 0.60
CA GLY A 122 -5.56 17.22 0.94
C GLY A 122 -5.57 18.31 1.99
N PHE A 123 -4.50 18.42 2.78
CA PHE A 123 -4.25 19.48 3.75
C PHE A 123 -2.86 20.07 3.54
N ASP A 124 -2.76 21.38 3.44
CA ASP A 124 -1.47 22.08 3.23
C ASP A 124 -1.49 23.41 4.00
N VAL A 125 -0.32 24.00 4.22
CA VAL A 125 -0.15 25.34 4.80
C VAL A 125 0.02 26.44 3.73
N ASP A 126 0.31 26.03 2.48
CA ASP A 126 0.56 26.97 1.38
C ASP A 126 -0.75 27.57 0.84
N PRO A 127 -0.99 28.90 1.01
CA PRO A 127 -2.22 29.55 0.54
C PRO A 127 -2.41 29.49 -0.99
N ARG A 128 -1.37 29.15 -1.74
CA ARG A 128 -1.47 28.94 -3.19
C ARG A 128 -2.10 27.59 -3.54
N ARG A 129 -2.26 26.69 -2.59
CA ARG A 129 -2.83 25.35 -2.75
C ARG A 129 -4.16 25.21 -2.04
N THR A 130 -4.28 25.82 -0.86
CA THR A 130 -5.51 25.77 -0.07
C THR A 130 -6.65 26.46 -0.81
N GLY A 131 -7.86 25.91 -0.69
CA GLY A 131 -9.05 26.37 -1.42
C GLY A 131 -9.09 25.96 -2.91
N GLN A 132 -8.10 25.20 -3.38
CA GLN A 132 -8.06 24.64 -4.73
C GLN A 132 -8.33 23.12 -4.71
N SER A 133 -8.21 22.47 -5.87
CA SER A 133 -8.28 21.02 -5.97
C SER A 133 -7.15 20.47 -6.84
N VAL A 134 -6.70 19.25 -6.52
CA VAL A 134 -5.77 18.48 -7.34
C VAL A 134 -6.53 17.28 -7.88
N CYS A 135 -6.68 17.16 -9.18
CA CYS A 135 -7.45 16.09 -9.83
C CYS A 135 -8.86 15.87 -9.23
N GLY A 136 -9.53 16.94 -8.81
CA GLY A 136 -10.86 16.89 -8.19
C GLY A 136 -10.85 16.69 -6.67
N VAL A 137 -9.71 16.39 -6.07
CA VAL A 137 -9.57 16.27 -4.62
C VAL A 137 -9.37 17.65 -4.00
N PRO A 138 -10.23 18.12 -3.09
CA PRO A 138 -10.12 19.44 -2.48
C PRO A 138 -8.91 19.52 -1.56
N VAL A 139 -8.27 20.69 -1.53
CA VAL A 139 -7.14 20.98 -0.63
C VAL A 139 -7.56 22.04 0.36
N TYR A 140 -7.52 21.72 1.63
CA TYR A 140 -7.90 22.58 2.75
C TYR A 140 -6.67 23.13 3.46
N ASP A 141 -6.85 24.18 4.24
CA ASP A 141 -5.83 24.63 5.18
C ASP A 141 -5.64 23.62 6.29
N VAL A 142 -4.39 23.37 6.68
CA VAL A 142 -4.07 22.38 7.70
C VAL A 142 -4.72 22.69 9.06
N SER A 143 -5.06 23.95 9.32
CA SER A 143 -5.82 24.33 10.55
C SER A 143 -7.23 23.74 10.58
N GLU A 144 -7.81 23.39 9.42
CA GLU A 144 -9.12 22.77 9.32
C GLU A 144 -9.10 21.24 9.51
N LEU A 145 -7.92 20.62 9.68
CA LEU A 145 -7.77 19.16 9.76
C LEU A 145 -8.74 18.57 10.80
N ASP A 146 -8.67 19.03 12.03
CA ASP A 146 -9.42 18.45 13.15
C ASP A 146 -10.94 18.57 12.96
N SER A 147 -11.41 19.68 12.40
CA SER A 147 -12.85 19.91 12.18
C SER A 147 -13.43 19.10 11.01
N ARG A 148 -12.62 18.84 9.97
CA ARG A 148 -13.09 18.14 8.77
C ARG A 148 -13.01 16.62 8.85
N MET A 149 -12.14 16.08 9.71
CA MET A 149 -11.93 14.63 9.78
C MET A 149 -13.22 13.83 10.03
N ALA A 150 -14.13 14.36 10.86
CA ALA A 150 -15.40 13.70 11.15
C ALA A 150 -16.31 13.54 9.90
N GLU A 151 -16.23 14.49 8.95
CA GLU A 151 -17.03 14.49 7.73
C GLU A 151 -16.40 13.62 6.64
N LEU A 152 -15.07 13.52 6.61
CA LEU A 152 -14.31 12.84 5.54
C LEU A 152 -14.37 11.31 5.67
N ASN A 153 -14.73 10.77 6.84
CA ASN A 153 -14.73 9.33 7.12
C ASN A 153 -13.43 8.63 6.68
N ALA A 154 -12.28 9.28 6.92
CA ALA A 154 -10.99 8.76 6.54
C ALA A 154 -10.38 7.93 7.67
N ASP A 155 -9.89 6.74 7.34
CA ASP A 155 -9.17 5.86 8.27
C ASP A 155 -7.66 6.01 8.17
N ILE A 156 -7.16 6.57 7.06
CA ILE A 156 -5.73 6.62 6.72
C ILE A 156 -5.30 8.09 6.55
N ALA A 157 -4.15 8.46 7.12
CA ALA A 157 -3.47 9.70 6.76
C ALA A 157 -2.13 9.40 6.07
N ILE A 158 -1.91 10.03 4.92
CA ILE A 158 -0.65 9.97 4.17
C ILE A 158 0.15 11.22 4.54
N ILE A 159 1.34 11.02 5.12
CA ILE A 159 2.18 12.11 5.64
C ILE A 159 3.30 12.40 4.64
N ALA A 160 3.27 13.57 4.00
CA ALA A 160 4.25 14.03 3.01
C ALA A 160 4.68 15.48 3.27
N VAL A 161 4.89 15.83 4.54
CA VAL A 161 5.32 17.15 5.02
C VAL A 161 6.85 17.21 5.18
N PRO A 162 7.45 18.41 5.38
CA PRO A 162 8.83 18.51 5.85
C PRO A 162 9.08 17.74 7.14
N VAL A 163 10.31 17.25 7.31
CA VAL A 163 10.67 16.29 8.38
C VAL A 163 10.40 16.81 9.79
N ASP A 164 10.58 18.10 10.02
CA ASP A 164 10.37 18.80 11.28
C ASP A 164 8.88 18.88 11.70
N HIS A 165 7.97 18.70 10.76
CA HIS A 165 6.51 18.66 11.01
C HIS A 165 5.93 17.24 11.03
N ALA A 166 6.72 16.21 10.73
CA ALA A 166 6.21 14.85 10.53
C ALA A 166 5.51 14.28 11.77
N GLN A 167 6.12 14.41 12.96
CA GLN A 167 5.55 13.87 14.19
C GLN A 167 4.31 14.67 14.62
N GLU A 168 4.38 16.00 14.61
CA GLU A 168 3.25 16.87 14.96
C GLU A 168 2.01 16.56 14.12
N MET A 169 2.17 16.46 12.81
CA MET A 169 1.04 16.17 11.90
C MET A 169 0.49 14.76 12.11
N SER A 170 1.35 13.81 12.42
CA SER A 170 0.93 12.44 12.75
C SER A 170 0.11 12.41 14.04
N ASP A 171 0.55 13.09 15.08
CA ASP A 171 -0.15 13.17 16.37
C ASP A 171 -1.53 13.83 16.21
N ARG A 172 -1.61 14.91 15.42
CA ARG A 172 -2.87 15.59 15.12
C ARG A 172 -3.83 14.67 14.34
N ALA A 173 -3.33 13.97 13.32
CA ALA A 173 -4.14 13.04 12.55
C ALA A 173 -4.72 11.92 13.45
N VAL A 174 -3.90 11.37 14.34
CA VAL A 174 -4.34 10.35 15.31
C VAL A 174 -5.38 10.91 16.28
N ALA A 175 -5.15 12.11 16.83
CA ALA A 175 -6.10 12.78 17.72
C ALA A 175 -7.45 13.05 17.03
N ALA A 176 -7.44 13.28 15.71
CA ALA A 176 -8.62 13.48 14.88
C ALA A 176 -9.30 12.16 14.45
N GLY A 177 -8.82 10.99 14.91
CA GLY A 177 -9.46 9.69 14.72
C GLY A 177 -8.89 8.79 13.61
N ILE A 178 -7.75 9.15 13.01
CA ILE A 178 -7.04 8.31 12.04
C ILE A 178 -6.56 7.01 12.71
N LYS A 179 -6.68 5.90 11.99
CA LYS A 179 -6.31 4.56 12.45
C LYS A 179 -5.01 4.04 11.83
N ALA A 180 -4.60 4.62 10.69
CA ALA A 180 -3.37 4.23 10.02
C ALA A 180 -2.63 5.44 9.43
N LEU A 181 -1.30 5.43 9.56
CA LEU A 181 -0.40 6.47 9.06
C LEU A 181 0.51 5.87 7.98
N TRP A 182 0.48 6.43 6.77
CA TRP A 182 1.42 6.10 5.72
C TRP A 182 2.43 7.24 5.55
N ASN A 183 3.60 7.07 6.17
CA ASN A 183 4.61 8.11 6.27
C ASN A 183 5.64 8.01 5.14
N PHE A 184 5.76 9.08 4.37
CA PHE A 184 6.75 9.24 3.29
C PHE A 184 7.93 10.14 3.67
N THR A 185 7.92 10.69 4.88
CA THR A 185 9.05 11.52 5.34
C THR A 185 10.27 10.63 5.68
N PRO A 186 11.49 11.17 5.66
CA PRO A 186 12.67 10.43 6.10
C PRO A 186 12.71 10.19 7.62
N PHE A 187 11.81 10.80 8.37
CA PHE A 187 11.71 10.65 9.82
C PHE A 187 10.83 9.45 10.18
N ARG A 188 11.27 8.67 11.17
CA ARG A 188 10.47 7.56 11.69
C ARG A 188 9.51 8.07 12.75
N ILE A 189 8.27 8.28 12.37
CA ILE A 189 7.19 8.69 13.29
C ILE A 189 6.83 7.59 14.27
N THR A 190 6.25 7.99 15.40
CA THR A 190 5.68 7.11 16.43
C THR A 190 4.20 7.39 16.59
N ALA A 191 3.44 6.43 17.13
CA ALA A 191 2.03 6.60 17.48
C ALA A 191 1.66 5.68 18.65
N PRO A 192 0.54 5.94 19.34
CA PRO A 192 0.01 5.07 20.39
C PRO A 192 -0.29 3.65 19.88
N ASP A 193 -0.34 2.68 20.80
CA ASP A 193 -0.75 1.32 20.49
C ASP A 193 -2.12 1.28 19.79
N GLY A 194 -2.25 0.43 18.80
CA GLY A 194 -3.46 0.29 17.98
C GLY A 194 -3.47 1.14 16.71
N ILE A 195 -2.57 2.09 16.54
CA ILE A 195 -2.39 2.83 15.29
C ILE A 195 -1.40 2.09 14.38
N VAL A 196 -1.81 1.82 13.15
CA VAL A 196 -0.94 1.18 12.15
C VAL A 196 -0.01 2.22 11.53
N ILE A 197 1.31 1.96 11.53
CA ILE A 197 2.28 2.84 10.87
C ILE A 197 2.98 2.08 9.76
N GLN A 198 2.92 2.63 8.54
CA GLN A 198 3.75 2.22 7.41
C GLN A 198 4.75 3.34 7.10
N ASN A 199 6.04 3.10 7.33
CA ASN A 199 7.10 4.03 6.93
C ASN A 199 7.65 3.64 5.55
N THR A 200 7.66 4.59 4.62
CA THR A 200 8.18 4.42 3.25
C THR A 200 9.27 5.45 3.01
N SER A 201 10.52 5.09 3.30
CA SER A 201 11.66 5.96 3.07
C SER A 201 12.26 5.72 1.68
N ILE A 202 12.09 6.68 0.77
CA ILE A 202 12.75 6.68 -0.54
C ILE A 202 14.28 6.67 -0.37
N TYR A 203 14.80 7.37 0.64
CA TYR A 203 16.22 7.45 0.92
C TYR A 203 16.82 6.11 1.39
N ALA A 204 16.06 5.31 2.13
CA ALA A 204 16.49 3.96 2.50
C ALA A 204 16.68 3.06 1.27
N HIS A 205 15.78 3.17 0.28
CA HIS A 205 15.92 2.45 -0.99
C HIS A 205 17.11 2.95 -1.81
N LEU A 206 17.39 4.26 -1.82
CA LEU A 206 18.58 4.82 -2.45
C LEU A 206 19.85 4.28 -1.81
N ALA A 207 19.94 4.24 -0.49
CA ALA A 207 21.11 3.71 0.23
C ALA A 207 21.39 2.25 -0.16
N VAL A 208 20.35 1.39 -0.18
CA VAL A 208 20.48 0.00 -0.63
C VAL A 208 20.92 -0.11 -2.09
N MET A 209 20.43 0.78 -2.96
CA MET A 209 20.81 0.81 -4.38
C MET A 209 22.28 1.21 -4.53
N TYR A 210 22.76 2.22 -3.80
CA TYR A 210 24.14 2.67 -3.85
C TYR A 210 25.10 1.59 -3.35
N ASP A 211 24.80 0.93 -2.23
CA ASP A 211 25.58 -0.19 -1.69
C ASP A 211 25.76 -1.31 -2.74
N ARG A 212 24.68 -1.68 -3.45
CA ARG A 212 24.72 -2.68 -4.51
C ARG A 212 25.54 -2.22 -5.74
N LEU A 213 25.49 -0.94 -6.10
CA LEU A 213 26.29 -0.40 -7.19
C LEU A 213 27.77 -0.49 -6.87
N ASP A 214 28.18 -0.14 -5.65
CA ASP A 214 29.56 -0.20 -5.20
C ASP A 214 30.09 -1.64 -5.13
N ALA A 215 29.28 -2.58 -4.63
CA ALA A 215 29.62 -4.00 -4.62
C ALA A 215 29.87 -4.56 -6.05
N ASN A 216 29.04 -4.17 -7.02
CA ASN A 216 29.20 -4.60 -8.42
C ASN A 216 30.45 -4.00 -9.08
N ASN A 217 30.85 -2.79 -8.70
CA ASN A 217 32.06 -2.13 -9.22
C ASN A 217 33.33 -2.78 -8.63
N SER A 218 33.29 -3.14 -7.35
CA SER A 218 34.41 -3.81 -6.66
C SER A 218 34.66 -5.24 -7.16
N SER A 219 33.63 -5.92 -7.68
CA SER A 219 33.74 -7.28 -8.22
C SER A 219 34.31 -7.35 -9.66
N LYS A 220 34.56 -6.19 -10.29
CA LYS A 220 35.09 -6.07 -11.66
C LYS A 220 36.56 -5.65 -11.70
N GLN A 221 37.19 -5.41 -10.56
CA GLN A 221 38.63 -5.18 -10.39
C GLN A 221 39.34 -6.45 -9.92
#